data_51e2988cc169533d9f26d2be0a36c161
#
_entry.id   51e2988cc169533d9f26d2be0a36c161
#
_cell.length_a   1.000
_cell.length_b   1.000
_cell.length_c   1.000
_cell.angle_alpha   90.00
_cell.angle_beta   90.00
_cell.angle_gamma   90.00
#
_symmetry.space_group_name_H-M   'P 1'
#
loop_
_entity.id
_entity.type
_entity.pdbx_description
1 polymer ?
#
loop_
_entity_poly.entity_id
_entity_poly.type
_entity_poly.pdbx_seq_one_letter_code
_entity_poly.pdbx_strand_id
1 'polypeptide(L)'
;MDTAERIRYEIDVTDVEYIKHGDKPYLARVYKPKGQGPFPLLIDIHGGAWVNKDRTSDEGTDAPLAKTGVVVASLDFRMPGDGANCAYPASMQDINYAVRWFKANAAKFSIDANRVGILGVSSGGHQAMLTAMRPHDATYSAVPGPAGVDATVQCAVMCWPVIDPLGRYEYAQGLKGGQHDKQAKNWLDSHDRYWGSTETMAQANPTRLLERGETALTPPVVYLQGTADLAHPVPNRERFIAQYRKAGGAVDLHLFEGVGEAFITNDPNSPQAKDAVEKIIAFVHRELG
;
A
#
# COMPACT_ATOMS: atom_id res chain seq x y z
N MET A 1 15.06 18.69 9.85
CA MET A 1 15.03 19.36 8.55
C MET A 1 13.60 19.54 8.14
N ASP A 2 13.17 20.75 7.85
CA ASP A 2 11.82 21.08 7.41
C ASP A 2 11.57 20.48 6.00
N THR A 3 10.34 20.07 5.69
CA THR A 3 9.94 19.55 4.36
C THR A 3 10.24 20.57 3.24
N ALA A 4 10.12 21.86 3.52
CA ALA A 4 10.48 22.93 2.58
C ALA A 4 11.95 22.90 2.15
N GLU A 5 12.87 22.44 3.00
CA GLU A 5 14.29 22.26 2.65
C GLU A 5 14.56 21.00 1.81
N ARG A 6 13.61 20.03 1.79
CA ARG A 6 13.73 18.77 1.03
C ARG A 6 13.14 18.85 -0.37
N ILE A 7 12.26 19.82 -0.67
CA ILE A 7 11.68 19.99 -2.00
C ILE A 7 12.76 20.59 -2.92
N ARG A 8 13.36 19.74 -3.76
CA ARG A 8 14.49 20.11 -4.63
C ARG A 8 14.21 19.92 -6.11
N TYR A 9 13.13 19.19 -6.46
CA TYR A 9 12.91 18.74 -7.82
C TYR A 9 11.58 19.21 -8.39
N GLU A 10 11.60 19.66 -9.65
CA GLU A 10 10.43 19.56 -10.50
C GLU A 10 10.20 18.08 -10.83
N ILE A 11 8.97 17.71 -11.18
CA ILE A 11 8.61 16.33 -11.50
C ILE A 11 7.99 16.21 -12.88
N ASP A 12 8.26 15.11 -13.56
CA ASP A 12 7.49 14.64 -14.69
C ASP A 12 6.47 13.60 -14.21
N VAL A 13 5.24 13.68 -14.74
CA VAL A 13 4.18 12.71 -14.44
C VAL A 13 3.76 12.04 -15.73
N THR A 14 3.89 10.70 -15.79
CA THR A 14 3.60 9.94 -17.01
C THR A 14 2.91 8.62 -16.64
N ASP A 15 1.94 8.21 -17.46
CA ASP A 15 1.33 6.89 -17.34
C ASP A 15 2.08 5.90 -18.23
N VAL A 16 2.43 4.74 -17.69
CA VAL A 16 3.14 3.67 -18.40
C VAL A 16 2.43 2.33 -18.24
N GLU A 17 2.29 1.58 -19.31
CA GLU A 17 1.82 0.20 -19.23
C GLU A 17 2.94 -0.66 -18.63
N TYR A 18 2.64 -1.32 -17.50
CA TYR A 18 3.58 -2.23 -16.85
C TYR A 18 3.18 -3.71 -17.01
N ILE A 19 1.88 -3.97 -17.19
CA ILE A 19 1.34 -5.30 -17.45
C ILE A 19 0.07 -5.22 -18.30
N LYS A 20 -0.23 -6.30 -19.03
CA LYS A 20 -1.45 -6.47 -19.81
C LYS A 20 -2.06 -7.84 -19.54
N HIS A 21 -3.36 -7.89 -19.28
CA HIS A 21 -4.12 -9.12 -19.16
C HIS A 21 -5.17 -9.20 -20.27
N GLY A 22 -5.01 -10.15 -21.20
CA GLY A 22 -5.77 -10.16 -22.45
C GLY A 22 -5.54 -8.87 -23.24
N ASP A 23 -6.60 -8.13 -23.55
CA ASP A 23 -6.51 -6.84 -24.24
C ASP A 23 -6.51 -5.64 -23.30
N LYS A 24 -6.68 -5.83 -21.99
CA LYS A 24 -6.72 -4.76 -20.99
C LYS A 24 -5.32 -4.42 -20.48
N PRO A 25 -4.81 -3.20 -20.75
CA PRO A 25 -3.59 -2.71 -20.13
C PRO A 25 -3.86 -2.26 -18.69
N TYR A 26 -2.86 -2.44 -17.81
CA TYR A 26 -2.81 -1.86 -16.48
C TYR A 26 -1.63 -0.92 -16.41
N LEU A 27 -1.89 0.28 -15.93
CA LEU A 27 -0.95 1.39 -15.98
C LEU A 27 -0.36 1.67 -14.60
N ALA A 28 0.85 2.19 -14.61
CA ALA A 28 1.43 2.87 -13.45
C ALA A 28 1.56 4.35 -13.77
N ARG A 29 1.13 5.22 -12.85
CA ARG A 29 1.43 6.64 -12.88
C ARG A 29 2.76 6.88 -12.21
N VAL A 30 3.74 7.30 -12.99
CA VAL A 30 5.10 7.51 -12.52
C VAL A 30 5.33 9.00 -12.29
N TYR A 31 5.58 9.39 -11.06
CA TYR A 31 6.02 10.71 -10.64
C TYR A 31 7.54 10.67 -10.53
N LYS A 32 8.24 11.25 -11.51
CA LYS A 32 9.70 11.18 -11.61
C LYS A 32 10.35 12.54 -11.37
N PRO A 33 11.29 12.67 -10.41
CA PRO A 33 12.10 13.87 -10.24
C PRO A 33 12.89 14.22 -11.51
N LYS A 34 12.93 15.51 -11.87
CA LYS A 34 13.79 16.01 -12.94
C LYS A 34 15.20 16.21 -12.40
N GLY A 35 16.11 15.30 -12.71
CA GLY A 35 17.48 15.34 -12.22
C GLY A 35 18.27 14.09 -12.60
N GLN A 36 19.54 14.09 -12.19
CA GLN A 36 20.38 12.92 -12.33
C GLN A 36 20.10 11.95 -11.18
N GLY A 37 19.50 10.77 -11.49
CA GLY A 37 19.39 9.66 -10.57
C GLY A 37 20.74 8.95 -10.34
N PRO A 38 20.73 7.72 -9.85
CA PRO A 38 19.51 6.95 -9.60
C PRO A 38 18.78 7.36 -8.29
N PHE A 39 17.47 7.50 -8.37
CA PHE A 39 16.59 7.82 -7.24
C PHE A 39 16.08 6.54 -6.56
N PRO A 40 15.72 6.56 -5.26
CA PRO A 40 14.93 5.51 -4.67
C PRO A 40 13.55 5.43 -5.33
N LEU A 41 12.94 4.24 -5.27
CA LEU A 41 11.58 3.98 -5.77
C LEU A 41 10.64 3.70 -4.62
N LEU A 42 9.44 4.29 -4.66
CA LEU A 42 8.30 3.87 -3.87
C LEU A 42 7.17 3.40 -4.79
N ILE A 43 6.72 2.16 -4.60
CA ILE A 43 5.52 1.63 -5.27
C ILE A 43 4.32 1.99 -4.42
N ASP A 44 3.33 2.69 -4.96
CA ASP A 44 2.11 3.06 -4.27
C ASP A 44 0.92 2.19 -4.68
N ILE A 45 0.16 1.72 -3.68
CA ILE A 45 -0.99 0.84 -3.79
C ILE A 45 -2.21 1.55 -3.21
N HIS A 46 -3.08 2.02 -4.09
CA HIS A 46 -4.28 2.77 -3.70
C HIS A 46 -5.27 1.94 -2.86
N GLY A 47 -6.09 2.63 -2.09
CA GLY A 47 -7.18 2.06 -1.31
C GLY A 47 -8.40 1.68 -2.17
N GLY A 48 -9.62 1.82 -1.57
CA GLY A 48 -10.87 1.56 -2.28
C GLY A 48 -11.49 0.20 -1.99
N ALA A 49 -11.19 -0.38 -0.82
CA ALA A 49 -11.72 -1.66 -0.36
C ALA A 49 -11.55 -2.80 -1.39
N TRP A 50 -10.42 -2.81 -2.10
CA TRP A 50 -10.01 -3.76 -3.16
C TRP A 50 -10.88 -3.75 -4.43
N VAL A 51 -11.88 -2.88 -4.54
CA VAL A 51 -12.89 -2.92 -5.64
C VAL A 51 -13.09 -1.58 -6.33
N ASN A 52 -12.43 -0.53 -5.86
CA ASN A 52 -12.58 0.84 -6.38
C ASN A 52 -11.26 1.58 -6.39
N LYS A 53 -11.26 2.76 -7.00
CA LYS A 53 -10.13 3.69 -7.17
C LYS A 53 -9.18 3.26 -8.28
N ASP A 54 -8.11 4.02 -8.46
CA ASP A 54 -7.09 3.83 -9.49
C ASP A 54 -5.79 4.54 -9.09
N ARG A 55 -4.77 4.45 -9.95
CA ARG A 55 -3.43 5.04 -9.83
C ARG A 55 -3.38 6.57 -9.61
N THR A 56 -4.51 7.27 -9.67
CA THR A 56 -4.57 8.72 -9.47
C THR A 56 -4.98 9.11 -8.06
N SER A 57 -5.35 8.14 -7.25
CA SER A 57 -6.07 8.38 -5.99
C SER A 57 -5.24 9.02 -4.89
N ASP A 58 -3.93 8.80 -4.89
CA ASP A 58 -3.05 9.20 -3.79
C ASP A 58 -2.04 10.30 -4.19
N GLU A 59 -2.35 11.09 -5.26
CA GLU A 59 -1.54 12.20 -5.77
C GLU A 59 -1.12 13.19 -4.68
N GLY A 60 -1.99 13.41 -3.67
CA GLY A 60 -1.69 14.27 -2.51
C GLY A 60 -0.51 13.80 -1.65
N THR A 61 -0.13 12.53 -1.75
CA THR A 61 1.06 11.94 -1.12
C THR A 61 2.19 11.76 -2.14
N ASP A 62 1.87 11.26 -3.32
CA ASP A 62 2.83 10.88 -4.36
C ASP A 62 3.62 12.05 -4.90
N ALA A 63 2.94 13.13 -5.29
CA ALA A 63 3.58 14.29 -5.88
C ALA A 63 4.50 15.04 -4.89
N PRO A 64 4.10 15.32 -3.64
CA PRO A 64 4.99 15.87 -2.62
C PRO A 64 6.23 15.00 -2.38
N LEU A 65 6.07 13.70 -2.27
CA LEU A 65 7.17 12.77 -2.05
C LEU A 65 8.14 12.76 -3.24
N ALA A 66 7.62 12.72 -4.47
CA ALA A 66 8.46 12.76 -5.67
C ALA A 66 9.29 14.04 -5.77
N LYS A 67 8.74 15.19 -5.35
CA LYS A 67 9.49 16.46 -5.29
C LYS A 67 10.68 16.44 -4.34
N THR A 68 10.78 15.45 -3.46
CA THR A 68 11.93 15.29 -2.56
C THR A 68 13.03 14.39 -3.11
N GLY A 69 12.91 13.90 -4.34
CA GLY A 69 13.92 13.05 -4.96
C GLY A 69 13.64 11.55 -4.86
N VAL A 70 12.37 11.16 -4.76
CA VAL A 70 11.91 9.76 -4.81
C VAL A 70 11.10 9.56 -6.08
N VAL A 71 11.35 8.51 -6.86
CA VAL A 71 10.41 8.12 -7.91
C VAL A 71 9.24 7.40 -7.26
N VAL A 72 8.01 7.86 -7.52
CA VAL A 72 6.80 7.18 -7.04
C VAL A 72 6.07 6.56 -8.23
N ALA A 73 5.68 5.30 -8.11
CA ALA A 73 4.91 4.58 -9.11
C ALA A 73 3.60 4.08 -8.50
N SER A 74 2.51 4.82 -8.74
CA SER A 74 1.16 4.48 -8.29
C SER A 74 0.47 3.58 -9.30
N LEU A 75 -0.07 2.43 -8.87
CA LEU A 75 -0.47 1.33 -9.72
C LEU A 75 -1.98 1.25 -9.94
N ASP A 76 -2.39 0.93 -11.19
CA ASP A 76 -3.61 0.16 -11.42
C ASP A 76 -3.27 -1.33 -11.29
N PHE A 77 -4.21 -2.12 -10.82
CA PHE A 77 -4.09 -3.58 -10.73
C PHE A 77 -5.48 -4.22 -10.91
N ARG A 78 -5.54 -5.52 -11.19
CA ARG A 78 -6.82 -6.22 -11.36
C ARG A 78 -7.69 -6.12 -10.11
N MET A 79 -8.95 -5.76 -10.31
CA MET A 79 -9.98 -5.66 -9.27
C MET A 79 -11.25 -6.40 -9.69
N PRO A 80 -12.10 -6.86 -8.73
CA PRO A 80 -13.42 -7.40 -9.05
C PRO A 80 -14.23 -6.43 -9.92
N GLY A 81 -14.71 -6.92 -11.07
CA GLY A 81 -15.35 -6.08 -12.09
C GLY A 81 -14.53 -5.88 -13.36
N ASP A 82 -13.24 -6.14 -13.33
CA ASP A 82 -12.37 -6.06 -14.52
C ASP A 82 -12.52 -7.25 -15.48
N GLY A 83 -13.18 -8.29 -15.04
CA GLY A 83 -13.40 -9.53 -15.79
C GLY A 83 -13.37 -10.75 -14.88
N ALA A 84 -13.37 -11.93 -15.49
CA ALA A 84 -13.24 -13.18 -14.75
C ALA A 84 -11.85 -13.29 -14.09
N ASN A 85 -11.81 -13.88 -12.87
CA ASN A 85 -10.59 -14.12 -12.09
C ASN A 85 -9.80 -12.86 -11.71
N CYS A 86 -10.49 -11.73 -11.48
CA CYS A 86 -9.90 -10.47 -11.03
C CYS A 86 -10.09 -10.20 -9.53
N ALA A 87 -10.68 -11.14 -8.78
CA ALA A 87 -10.70 -11.15 -7.32
C ALA A 87 -9.34 -11.62 -6.74
N TYR A 88 -9.23 -11.74 -5.41
CA TYR A 88 -8.02 -12.32 -4.80
C TYR A 88 -7.66 -13.68 -5.45
N PRO A 89 -6.38 -13.95 -5.78
CA PRO A 89 -5.18 -13.15 -5.50
C PRO A 89 -4.70 -12.25 -6.65
N ALA A 90 -5.54 -11.95 -7.64
CA ALA A 90 -5.13 -11.31 -8.89
C ALA A 90 -4.35 -9.98 -8.69
N SER A 91 -4.88 -9.08 -7.86
CA SER A 91 -4.20 -7.81 -7.56
C SER A 91 -2.84 -8.02 -6.88
N MET A 92 -2.74 -9.01 -5.97
CA MET A 92 -1.46 -9.34 -5.31
C MET A 92 -0.41 -9.80 -6.31
N GLN A 93 -0.83 -10.55 -7.35
CA GLN A 93 0.05 -10.99 -8.43
C GLN A 93 0.54 -9.83 -9.28
N ASP A 94 -0.34 -8.87 -9.58
CA ASP A 94 0.00 -7.68 -10.35
C ASP A 94 0.96 -6.77 -9.58
N ILE A 95 0.71 -6.55 -8.28
CA ILE A 95 1.57 -5.75 -7.41
C ILE A 95 2.96 -6.39 -7.27
N ASN A 96 3.03 -7.69 -7.01
CA ASN A 96 4.29 -8.41 -6.96
C ASN A 96 5.05 -8.31 -8.29
N TYR A 97 4.34 -8.47 -9.41
CA TYR A 97 4.92 -8.29 -10.74
C TYR A 97 5.42 -6.86 -10.96
N ALA A 98 4.65 -5.83 -10.56
CA ALA A 98 5.04 -4.44 -10.72
C ALA A 98 6.36 -4.11 -10.02
N VAL A 99 6.57 -4.58 -8.77
CA VAL A 99 7.84 -4.41 -8.05
C VAL A 99 9.00 -4.99 -8.87
N ARG A 100 8.85 -6.22 -9.37
CA ARG A 100 9.87 -6.88 -10.21
C ARG A 100 10.10 -6.14 -11.53
N TRP A 101 9.03 -5.69 -12.16
CA TRP A 101 9.08 -5.00 -13.44
C TRP A 101 9.81 -3.65 -13.33
N PHE A 102 9.51 -2.85 -12.30
CA PHE A 102 10.21 -1.58 -12.08
C PHE A 102 11.69 -1.78 -11.76
N LYS A 103 12.04 -2.77 -10.93
CA LYS A 103 13.44 -3.13 -10.67
C LYS A 103 14.19 -3.49 -11.96
N ALA A 104 13.59 -4.31 -12.82
CA ALA A 104 14.19 -4.71 -14.09
C ALA A 104 14.31 -3.57 -15.10
N ASN A 105 13.45 -2.54 -14.99
CA ASN A 105 13.45 -1.37 -15.86
C ASN A 105 14.07 -0.13 -15.18
N ALA A 106 14.90 -0.33 -14.16
CA ALA A 106 15.46 0.73 -13.32
C ALA A 106 16.10 1.87 -14.11
N ALA A 107 16.90 1.55 -15.12
CA ALA A 107 17.55 2.56 -15.98
C ALA A 107 16.56 3.46 -16.73
N LYS A 108 15.43 2.91 -17.19
CA LYS A 108 14.39 3.67 -17.90
C LYS A 108 13.79 4.78 -17.04
N PHE A 109 13.67 4.55 -15.73
CA PHE A 109 13.04 5.47 -14.78
C PHE A 109 14.06 6.23 -13.91
N SER A 110 15.36 6.02 -14.13
CA SER A 110 16.44 6.59 -13.32
C SER A 110 16.33 6.21 -11.84
N ILE A 111 15.91 4.96 -11.54
CA ILE A 111 15.78 4.42 -10.18
C ILE A 111 16.94 3.50 -9.82
N ASP A 112 17.19 3.38 -8.52
CA ASP A 112 18.08 2.38 -7.96
C ASP A 112 17.25 1.15 -7.57
N ALA A 113 17.42 0.03 -8.26
CA ALA A 113 16.72 -1.22 -8.01
C ALA A 113 16.96 -1.81 -6.61
N ASN A 114 18.00 -1.34 -5.90
CA ASN A 114 18.32 -1.76 -4.54
C ASN A 114 17.67 -0.87 -3.47
N ARG A 115 17.05 0.24 -3.85
CA ARG A 115 16.39 1.19 -2.95
C ARG A 115 14.91 1.31 -3.28
N VAL A 116 14.14 0.25 -2.94
CA VAL A 116 12.73 0.11 -3.27
C VAL A 116 11.90 -0.05 -2.00
N GLY A 117 10.93 0.82 -1.79
CA GLY A 117 9.91 0.72 -0.76
C GLY A 117 8.52 0.51 -1.36
N ILE A 118 7.55 0.26 -0.49
CA ILE A 118 6.14 0.13 -0.87
C ILE A 118 5.28 1.01 0.05
N LEU A 119 4.28 1.67 -0.52
CA LEU A 119 3.25 2.43 0.19
C LEU A 119 1.90 1.78 -0.05
N GLY A 120 1.03 1.79 0.93
CA GLY A 120 -0.34 1.36 0.71
C GLY A 120 -1.33 2.08 1.60
N VAL A 121 -2.48 2.41 1.01
CA VAL A 121 -3.57 3.15 1.63
C VAL A 121 -4.75 2.23 1.86
N SER A 122 -5.30 2.17 3.10
CA SER A 122 -6.51 1.38 3.42
C SER A 122 -6.39 -0.10 2.97
N SER A 123 -7.19 -0.57 2.02
CA SER A 123 -7.07 -1.92 1.43
C SER A 123 -5.76 -2.12 0.67
N GLY A 124 -5.21 -1.06 0.06
CA GLY A 124 -3.86 -1.09 -0.53
C GLY A 124 -2.78 -1.29 0.53
N GLY A 125 -2.98 -0.78 1.74
CA GLY A 125 -2.09 -1.03 2.87
C GLY A 125 -2.02 -2.50 3.27
N HIS A 126 -3.15 -3.24 3.19
CA HIS A 126 -3.14 -4.70 3.32
C HIS A 126 -2.25 -5.35 2.25
N GLN A 127 -2.49 -4.98 0.97
CA GLN A 127 -1.78 -5.56 -0.18
C GLN A 127 -0.28 -5.24 -0.15
N ALA A 128 0.07 -4.00 0.17
CA ALA A 128 1.46 -3.56 0.32
C ALA A 128 2.17 -4.31 1.45
N MET A 129 1.53 -4.44 2.62
CA MET A 129 2.13 -5.15 3.75
C MET A 129 2.35 -6.63 3.45
N LEU A 130 1.36 -7.28 2.84
CA LEU A 130 1.47 -8.70 2.50
C LEU A 130 2.53 -8.94 1.40
N THR A 131 2.65 -8.04 0.42
CA THR A 131 3.73 -8.07 -0.58
C THR A 131 5.11 -7.93 0.09
N ALA A 132 5.26 -6.97 1.02
CA ALA A 132 6.50 -6.75 1.76
C ALA A 132 6.89 -7.96 2.64
N MET A 133 5.90 -8.60 3.28
CA MET A 133 6.13 -9.77 4.13
C MET A 133 6.37 -11.06 3.35
N ARG A 134 5.78 -11.22 2.17
CA ARG A 134 5.77 -12.46 1.38
C ARG A 134 6.18 -12.25 -0.09
N PRO A 135 7.32 -11.59 -0.37
CA PRO A 135 7.72 -11.24 -1.75
C PRO A 135 7.97 -12.47 -2.64
N HIS A 136 8.27 -13.63 -2.03
CA HIS A 136 8.57 -14.89 -2.72
C HIS A 136 7.40 -15.89 -2.70
N ASP A 137 6.22 -15.51 -2.19
CA ASP A 137 5.07 -16.40 -2.16
C ASP A 137 4.69 -16.83 -3.59
N ALA A 138 4.59 -18.15 -3.80
CA ALA A 138 4.31 -18.71 -5.13
C ALA A 138 2.94 -18.25 -5.70
N THR A 139 1.97 -17.98 -4.82
CA THR A 139 0.65 -17.45 -5.20
C THR A 139 0.77 -16.04 -5.77
N TYR A 140 1.60 -15.19 -5.15
CA TYR A 140 1.75 -13.79 -5.55
C TYR A 140 2.76 -13.61 -6.69
N SER A 141 3.76 -14.47 -6.78
CA SER A 141 4.76 -14.45 -7.86
C SER A 141 4.36 -15.24 -9.11
N ALA A 142 3.09 -15.68 -9.20
CA ALA A 142 2.58 -16.53 -10.28
C ALA A 142 2.63 -15.89 -11.68
N VAL A 143 2.58 -14.56 -11.78
CA VAL A 143 2.79 -13.88 -13.07
C VAL A 143 4.28 -13.98 -13.45
N PRO A 144 4.62 -14.58 -14.61
CA PRO A 144 6.00 -14.65 -15.05
C PRO A 144 6.65 -13.26 -15.16
N GLY A 145 7.79 -13.08 -14.56
CA GLY A 145 8.50 -11.80 -14.50
C GLY A 145 9.94 -11.90 -14.99
N PRO A 146 10.68 -10.79 -14.92
CA PRO A 146 12.10 -10.77 -15.28
C PRO A 146 12.90 -11.78 -14.46
N ALA A 147 13.78 -12.55 -15.14
CA ALA A 147 14.59 -13.59 -14.51
C ALA A 147 15.55 -12.99 -13.47
N GLY A 148 15.64 -13.62 -12.29
CA GLY A 148 16.56 -13.22 -11.24
C GLY A 148 16.16 -11.96 -10.46
N VAL A 149 14.96 -11.41 -10.70
CA VAL A 149 14.45 -10.22 -9.99
C VAL A 149 13.29 -10.61 -9.09
N ASP A 150 13.38 -10.30 -7.82
CA ASP A 150 12.34 -10.54 -6.82
C ASP A 150 11.54 -9.28 -6.43
N ALA A 151 10.47 -9.48 -5.65
CA ALA A 151 9.61 -8.40 -5.17
C ALA A 151 9.97 -7.89 -3.76
N THR A 152 11.18 -8.15 -3.27
CA THR A 152 11.63 -7.68 -1.95
C THR A 152 11.70 -6.15 -1.91
N VAL A 153 11.22 -5.56 -0.81
CA VAL A 153 11.28 -4.12 -0.55
C VAL A 153 11.96 -3.84 0.79
N GLN A 154 12.60 -2.68 0.93
CA GLN A 154 13.37 -2.32 2.12
C GLN A 154 12.51 -1.71 3.23
N CYS A 155 11.38 -1.10 2.89
CA CYS A 155 10.48 -0.50 3.88
C CYS A 155 9.04 -0.48 3.38
N ALA A 156 8.11 -0.26 4.31
CA ALA A 156 6.69 -0.16 4.00
C ALA A 156 6.03 1.04 4.70
N VAL A 157 5.27 1.82 3.93
CA VAL A 157 4.46 2.95 4.42
C VAL A 157 3.01 2.51 4.45
N MET A 158 2.40 2.52 5.64
CA MET A 158 1.03 2.06 5.87
C MET A 158 0.13 3.22 6.29
N CYS A 159 -0.72 3.68 5.38
CA CYS A 159 -1.71 4.72 5.65
C CYS A 159 -3.05 4.09 6.01
N TRP A 160 -3.42 4.08 7.31
CA TRP A 160 -4.67 3.47 7.82
C TRP A 160 -5.03 2.13 7.13
N PRO A 161 -4.15 1.13 7.18
CA PRO A 161 -4.34 -0.10 6.41
C PRO A 161 -5.46 -0.99 6.94
N VAL A 162 -6.11 -1.74 6.04
CA VAL A 162 -6.92 -2.90 6.45
C VAL A 162 -5.98 -4.04 6.84
N ILE A 163 -5.35 -3.94 8.00
CA ILE A 163 -4.25 -4.85 8.38
C ILE A 163 -4.72 -6.24 8.84
N ASP A 164 -6.00 -6.37 9.19
CA ASP A 164 -6.68 -7.64 9.50
C ASP A 164 -7.99 -7.70 8.70
N PRO A 165 -7.99 -8.23 7.46
CA PRO A 165 -9.21 -8.31 6.63
C PRO A 165 -10.36 -9.05 7.30
N LEU A 166 -10.11 -10.19 7.95
CA LEU A 166 -11.15 -10.94 8.64
C LEU A 166 -11.65 -10.19 9.87
N GLY A 167 -10.75 -9.62 10.69
CA GLY A 167 -11.14 -8.81 11.85
C GLY A 167 -11.96 -7.58 11.47
N ARG A 168 -11.66 -6.93 10.33
CA ARG A 168 -12.50 -5.85 9.80
C ARG A 168 -13.86 -6.36 9.33
N TYR A 169 -13.93 -7.51 8.69
CA TYR A 169 -15.18 -8.14 8.26
C TYR A 169 -16.08 -8.44 9.45
N GLU A 170 -15.55 -9.08 10.47
CA GLU A 170 -16.25 -9.39 11.74
C GLU A 170 -16.75 -8.11 12.43
N TYR A 171 -15.90 -7.07 12.49
CA TYR A 171 -16.27 -5.75 13.02
C TYR A 171 -17.45 -5.13 12.22
N ALA A 172 -17.37 -5.15 10.89
CA ALA A 172 -18.44 -4.62 10.05
C ALA A 172 -19.76 -5.39 10.23
N GLN A 173 -19.71 -6.71 10.43
CA GLN A 173 -20.89 -7.50 10.77
C GLN A 173 -21.54 -7.04 12.08
N GLY A 174 -20.74 -6.70 13.09
CA GLY A 174 -21.22 -6.19 14.37
C GLY A 174 -21.89 -4.81 14.30
N LEU A 175 -21.63 -4.04 13.22
CA LEU A 175 -22.23 -2.70 13.02
C LEU A 175 -23.59 -2.75 12.29
N LYS A 176 -24.02 -3.91 11.77
CA LYS A 176 -25.31 -4.04 11.07
C LYS A 176 -26.47 -3.69 11.98
N GLY A 177 -27.44 -2.98 11.42
CA GLY A 177 -28.65 -2.55 12.14
C GLY A 177 -28.46 -1.38 13.09
N GLY A 178 -27.23 -0.87 13.24
CA GLY A 178 -26.89 0.29 14.07
C GLY A 178 -26.69 1.58 13.27
N GLN A 179 -26.15 2.58 13.93
CA GLN A 179 -25.89 3.91 13.35
C GLN A 179 -25.05 3.87 12.07
N HIS A 180 -24.14 2.91 11.93
CA HIS A 180 -23.23 2.75 10.81
C HIS A 180 -23.62 1.62 9.83
N ASP A 181 -24.88 1.18 9.84
CA ASP A 181 -25.36 0.03 9.05
C ASP A 181 -25.07 0.16 7.54
N LYS A 182 -25.33 1.33 6.96
CA LYS A 182 -25.08 1.57 5.53
C LYS A 182 -23.59 1.41 5.17
N GLN A 183 -22.73 1.93 6.01
CA GLN A 183 -21.27 1.88 5.83
C GLN A 183 -20.75 0.45 6.01
N ALA A 184 -21.25 -0.24 7.02
CA ALA A 184 -20.94 -1.65 7.27
C ALA A 184 -21.33 -2.55 6.09
N LYS A 185 -22.53 -2.36 5.52
CA LYS A 185 -22.98 -3.09 4.33
C LYS A 185 -22.07 -2.87 3.13
N ASN A 186 -21.63 -1.63 2.89
CA ASN A 186 -20.69 -1.33 1.80
C ASN A 186 -19.33 -2.02 2.00
N TRP A 187 -18.82 -2.04 3.22
CA TRP A 187 -17.57 -2.74 3.52
C TRP A 187 -17.71 -4.26 3.32
N LEU A 188 -18.80 -4.84 3.81
CA LEU A 188 -19.07 -6.28 3.66
C LEU A 188 -19.20 -6.68 2.19
N ASP A 189 -19.97 -5.93 1.38
CA ASP A 189 -20.08 -6.16 -0.06
C ASP A 189 -18.71 -6.15 -0.75
N SER A 190 -17.86 -5.19 -0.42
CA SER A 190 -16.52 -5.11 -0.98
C SER A 190 -15.65 -6.30 -0.58
N HIS A 191 -15.74 -6.75 0.69
CA HIS A 191 -15.05 -7.96 1.14
C HIS A 191 -15.54 -9.19 0.39
N ASP A 192 -16.85 -9.39 0.33
CA ASP A 192 -17.45 -10.57 -0.32
C ASP A 192 -17.05 -10.64 -1.81
N ARG A 193 -17.04 -9.50 -2.51
CA ARG A 193 -16.64 -9.41 -3.92
C ARG A 193 -15.17 -9.74 -4.15
N TYR A 194 -14.28 -9.35 -3.23
CA TYR A 194 -12.83 -9.52 -3.41
C TYR A 194 -12.33 -10.87 -2.87
N TRP A 195 -12.81 -11.29 -1.69
CA TRP A 195 -12.22 -12.42 -0.99
C TRP A 195 -12.87 -13.77 -1.27
N GLY A 196 -14.16 -13.77 -1.56
CA GLY A 196 -14.96 -15.00 -1.80
C GLY A 196 -15.26 -15.82 -0.55
N SER A 197 -14.40 -15.81 0.49
CA SER A 197 -14.65 -16.53 1.74
C SER A 197 -13.88 -15.92 2.93
N THR A 198 -14.34 -16.23 4.15
CA THR A 198 -13.66 -15.89 5.40
C THR A 198 -12.34 -16.64 5.59
N GLU A 199 -12.24 -17.86 5.07
CA GLU A 199 -11.01 -18.67 5.08
C GLU A 199 -9.91 -17.96 4.28
N THR A 200 -10.24 -17.43 3.11
CA THR A 200 -9.30 -16.66 2.30
C THR A 200 -8.86 -15.39 3.00
N MET A 201 -9.78 -14.66 3.66
CA MET A 201 -9.47 -13.50 4.49
C MET A 201 -8.52 -13.85 5.64
N ALA A 202 -8.69 -15.03 6.25
CA ALA A 202 -7.83 -15.50 7.34
C ALA A 202 -6.44 -15.93 6.85
N GLN A 203 -6.36 -16.56 5.68
CA GLN A 203 -5.11 -17.04 5.09
C GLN A 203 -4.22 -15.88 4.64
N ALA A 204 -4.77 -14.95 3.85
CA ALA A 204 -4.06 -13.79 3.31
C ALA A 204 -4.09 -12.58 4.27
N ASN A 205 -3.80 -12.81 5.52
CA ASN A 205 -3.92 -11.83 6.61
C ASN A 205 -2.56 -11.60 7.27
N PRO A 206 -1.97 -10.40 7.16
CA PRO A 206 -0.67 -10.08 7.74
C PRO A 206 -0.57 -10.40 9.24
N THR A 207 -1.62 -10.07 10.01
CA THR A 207 -1.65 -10.31 11.46
C THR A 207 -1.69 -11.81 11.77
N ARG A 208 -2.61 -12.54 11.13
CA ARG A 208 -2.82 -13.97 11.39
C ARG A 208 -1.67 -14.84 10.87
N LEU A 209 -1.01 -14.40 9.82
CA LEU A 209 0.22 -15.03 9.31
C LEU A 209 1.30 -15.06 10.41
N LEU A 210 1.53 -13.94 11.07
CA LEU A 210 2.49 -13.83 12.17
C LEU A 210 2.07 -14.67 13.39
N GLU A 211 0.76 -14.71 13.71
CA GLU A 211 0.22 -15.52 14.80
C GLU A 211 0.38 -17.03 14.57
N ARG A 212 0.29 -17.46 13.32
CA ARG A 212 0.55 -18.85 12.94
C ARG A 212 2.04 -19.19 12.93
N GLY A 213 2.93 -18.19 13.15
CA GLY A 213 4.38 -18.39 13.12
C GLY A 213 4.93 -18.69 11.73
N GLU A 214 4.23 -18.26 10.67
CA GLU A 214 4.69 -18.43 9.30
C GLU A 214 5.90 -17.54 9.01
N THR A 215 6.81 -18.02 8.17
CA THR A 215 7.98 -17.24 7.75
C THR A 215 7.55 -16.00 6.98
N ALA A 216 8.03 -14.84 7.41
CA ALA A 216 7.79 -13.56 6.76
C ALA A 216 9.02 -12.66 6.88
N LEU A 217 9.21 -11.79 5.90
CA LEU A 217 10.12 -10.66 6.05
C LEU A 217 9.44 -9.58 6.90
N THR A 218 10.24 -8.84 7.65
CA THR A 218 9.74 -7.78 8.53
C THR A 218 10.50 -6.47 8.30
N PRO A 219 10.40 -5.86 7.08
CA PRO A 219 11.05 -4.59 6.82
C PRO A 219 10.51 -3.50 7.76
N PRO A 220 11.27 -2.41 8.02
CA PRO A 220 10.78 -1.28 8.79
C PRO A 220 9.45 -0.74 8.26
N VAL A 221 8.52 -0.39 9.15
CA VAL A 221 7.19 0.11 8.83
C VAL A 221 6.97 1.47 9.48
N VAL A 222 6.46 2.45 8.74
CA VAL A 222 5.74 3.59 9.29
C VAL A 222 4.25 3.34 9.16
N TYR A 223 3.50 3.53 10.25
CA TYR A 223 2.06 3.28 10.33
C TYR A 223 1.35 4.56 10.75
N LEU A 224 0.48 5.07 9.87
CA LEU A 224 -0.27 6.31 10.08
C LEU A 224 -1.76 6.01 10.22
N GLN A 225 -2.44 6.58 11.22
CA GLN A 225 -3.89 6.43 11.39
C GLN A 225 -4.49 7.62 12.14
N GLY A 226 -5.70 8.03 11.73
CA GLY A 226 -6.50 9.00 12.46
C GLY A 226 -7.15 8.39 13.71
N THR A 227 -7.29 9.16 14.80
CA THR A 227 -7.92 8.65 16.03
C THR A 227 -9.45 8.55 15.93
N ALA A 228 -10.08 9.24 14.96
CA ALA A 228 -11.50 9.14 14.64
C ALA A 228 -11.81 8.18 13.46
N ASP A 229 -10.86 7.34 13.07
CA ASP A 229 -11.04 6.36 12.00
C ASP A 229 -11.94 5.20 12.44
N LEU A 230 -13.12 5.13 11.83
CA LEU A 230 -14.10 4.08 12.05
C LEU A 230 -13.91 2.86 11.13
N ALA A 231 -13.17 3.01 10.04
CA ALA A 231 -13.03 1.96 9.02
C ALA A 231 -11.96 0.92 9.39
N HIS A 232 -11.01 1.29 10.26
CA HIS A 232 -9.87 0.48 10.61
C HIS A 232 -9.79 0.32 12.14
N PRO A 233 -10.38 -0.77 12.70
CA PRO A 233 -10.51 -0.94 14.15
C PRO A 233 -9.17 -0.89 14.90
N VAL A 234 -9.11 -0.12 15.97
CA VAL A 234 -7.92 0.01 16.83
C VAL A 234 -7.40 -1.36 17.31
N PRO A 235 -8.23 -2.31 17.74
CA PRO A 235 -7.73 -3.63 18.15
C PRO A 235 -6.96 -4.38 17.06
N ASN A 236 -7.36 -4.23 15.78
CA ASN A 236 -6.67 -4.88 14.66
C ASN A 236 -5.26 -4.30 14.48
N ARG A 237 -5.13 -2.98 14.55
CA ARG A 237 -3.84 -2.28 14.50
C ARG A 237 -2.92 -2.70 15.63
N GLU A 238 -3.41 -2.67 16.87
CA GLU A 238 -2.62 -2.99 18.06
C GLU A 238 -2.14 -4.45 18.03
N ARG A 239 -3.02 -5.35 17.64
CA ARG A 239 -2.71 -6.77 17.47
C ARG A 239 -1.62 -7.00 16.41
N PHE A 240 -1.74 -6.37 15.25
CA PHE A 240 -0.72 -6.43 14.21
C PHE A 240 0.63 -5.92 14.72
N ILE A 241 0.66 -4.72 15.29
CA ILE A 241 1.90 -4.09 15.76
C ILE A 241 2.59 -4.97 16.81
N ALA A 242 1.83 -5.54 17.72
CA ALA A 242 2.36 -6.45 18.74
C ALA A 242 3.02 -7.70 18.11
N GLN A 243 2.33 -8.34 17.14
CA GLN A 243 2.85 -9.52 16.46
C GLN A 243 4.04 -9.20 15.56
N TYR A 244 4.00 -8.05 14.87
CA TYR A 244 5.07 -7.62 14.00
C TYR A 244 6.37 -7.35 14.78
N ARG A 245 6.27 -6.65 15.91
CA ARG A 245 7.40 -6.42 16.82
C ARG A 245 7.93 -7.72 17.44
N LYS A 246 7.04 -8.63 17.80
CA LYS A 246 7.42 -9.98 18.29
C LYS A 246 8.20 -10.77 17.24
N ALA A 247 7.90 -10.59 15.96
CA ALA A 247 8.61 -11.20 14.83
C ALA A 247 9.93 -10.46 14.48
N GLY A 248 10.32 -9.44 15.23
CA GLY A 248 11.56 -8.67 15.03
C GLY A 248 11.40 -7.43 14.14
N GLY A 249 10.20 -7.12 13.68
CA GLY A 249 9.93 -5.95 12.85
C GLY A 249 9.85 -4.63 13.65
N ALA A 250 10.28 -3.54 13.04
CA ALA A 250 10.17 -2.18 13.60
C ALA A 250 8.92 -1.48 13.06
N VAL A 251 8.13 -0.88 13.96
CA VAL A 251 6.95 -0.07 13.61
C VAL A 251 7.05 1.30 14.27
N ASP A 252 7.07 2.33 13.41
CA ASP A 252 6.97 3.74 13.76
C ASP A 252 5.50 4.17 13.62
N LEU A 253 4.76 4.26 14.75
CA LEU A 253 3.32 4.53 14.76
C LEU A 253 3.05 6.02 14.97
N HIS A 254 2.30 6.62 14.05
CA HIS A 254 1.81 7.99 14.15
C HIS A 254 0.29 8.05 14.18
N LEU A 255 -0.27 8.62 15.23
CA LEU A 255 -1.69 8.84 15.41
C LEU A 255 -2.02 10.33 15.24
N PHE A 256 -3.04 10.60 14.44
CA PHE A 256 -3.50 11.97 14.12
C PHE A 256 -4.83 12.23 14.78
N GLU A 257 -4.82 13.16 15.75
CA GLU A 257 -5.98 13.41 16.61
C GLU A 257 -7.16 14.01 15.84
N GLY A 258 -8.36 13.45 16.08
CA GLY A 258 -9.64 13.96 15.60
C GLY A 258 -9.92 13.76 14.12
N VAL A 259 -9.01 13.16 13.34
CA VAL A 259 -9.24 12.90 11.92
C VAL A 259 -9.62 11.43 11.67
N GLY A 260 -10.41 11.21 10.64
CA GLY A 260 -10.86 9.89 10.21
C GLY A 260 -10.01 9.28 9.10
N GLU A 261 -10.56 8.27 8.41
CA GLU A 261 -9.99 7.67 7.21
C GLU A 261 -9.79 8.72 6.10
N ALA A 262 -8.75 8.55 5.30
CA ALA A 262 -8.46 9.33 4.09
C ALA A 262 -8.24 10.85 4.34
N PHE A 263 -7.84 11.24 5.55
CA PHE A 263 -7.68 12.66 5.90
C PHE A 263 -6.64 13.39 5.03
N ILE A 264 -5.61 12.73 4.52
CA ILE A 264 -4.63 13.32 3.59
C ILE A 264 -5.31 13.68 2.26
N THR A 265 -6.14 12.78 1.73
CA THR A 265 -6.83 12.97 0.45
C THR A 265 -8.01 13.94 0.57
N ASN A 266 -8.77 13.85 1.68
CA ASN A 266 -9.99 14.64 1.88
C ASN A 266 -9.69 16.12 2.19
N ASP A 267 -8.61 16.40 2.93
CA ASP A 267 -8.16 17.75 3.23
C ASP A 267 -6.62 17.85 3.22
N PRO A 268 -6.00 17.87 2.03
CA PRO A 268 -4.53 17.85 1.89
C PRO A 268 -3.86 19.10 2.45
N ASN A 269 -4.62 20.16 2.72
CA ASN A 269 -4.12 21.40 3.30
C ASN A 269 -4.20 21.46 4.81
N SER A 270 -4.87 20.50 5.46
CA SER A 270 -4.94 20.44 6.93
C SER A 270 -3.55 20.28 7.56
N PRO A 271 -3.36 20.76 8.79
CA PRO A 271 -2.11 20.53 9.52
C PRO A 271 -1.78 19.04 9.68
N GLN A 272 -2.79 18.21 9.92
CA GLN A 272 -2.63 16.77 10.10
C GLN A 272 -2.19 16.09 8.81
N ALA A 273 -2.77 16.46 7.64
CA ALA A 273 -2.37 15.92 6.35
C ALA A 273 -0.92 16.29 6.01
N LYS A 274 -0.54 17.55 6.22
CA LYS A 274 0.84 18.02 6.00
C LYS A 274 1.83 17.30 6.90
N ASP A 275 1.55 17.20 8.20
CA ASP A 275 2.40 16.46 9.16
C ASP A 275 2.52 14.98 8.77
N ALA A 276 1.44 14.34 8.31
CA ALA A 276 1.47 12.96 7.86
C ALA A 276 2.38 12.77 6.64
N VAL A 277 2.27 13.65 5.63
CA VAL A 277 3.13 13.61 4.43
C VAL A 277 4.59 13.86 4.83
N GLU A 278 4.88 14.78 5.76
CA GLU A 278 6.23 15.01 6.28
C GLU A 278 6.81 13.78 6.95
N LYS A 279 6.02 13.06 7.75
CA LYS A 279 6.45 11.81 8.40
C LYS A 279 6.74 10.72 7.38
N ILE A 280 5.90 10.60 6.34
CA ILE A 280 6.15 9.68 5.21
C ILE A 280 7.49 10.03 4.53
N ILE A 281 7.69 11.29 4.15
CA ILE A 281 8.92 11.76 3.52
C ILE A 281 10.13 11.46 4.40
N ALA A 282 10.06 11.80 5.69
CA ALA A 282 11.15 11.58 6.63
C ALA A 282 11.50 10.08 6.76
N PHE A 283 10.49 9.22 6.83
CA PHE A 283 10.66 7.78 6.91
C PHE A 283 11.29 7.22 5.63
N VAL A 284 10.74 7.56 4.45
CA VAL A 284 11.24 7.06 3.16
C VAL A 284 12.70 7.44 2.95
N HIS A 285 13.09 8.68 3.26
CA HIS A 285 14.48 9.10 3.16
C HIS A 285 15.39 8.46 4.20
N ARG A 286 14.89 8.11 5.37
CA ARG A 286 15.67 7.38 6.38
C ARG A 286 15.98 5.94 5.94
N GLU A 287 15.01 5.29 5.31
CA GLU A 287 15.12 3.87 4.97
C GLU A 287 15.71 3.62 3.58
N LEU A 288 15.50 4.55 2.64
CA LEU A 288 15.94 4.38 1.25
C LEU A 288 17.12 5.30 0.86
N GLY A 289 17.48 6.29 1.68
CA GLY A 289 18.66 7.14 1.50
C GLY A 289 18.40 8.33 0.61
#